data_826619d107d7cdb2b400d8b999b5390f
#
_entry.id   826619d107d7cdb2b400d8b999b5390f
#
_cell.length_a   1.000
_cell.length_b   1.000
_cell.length_c   1.000
_cell.angle_alpha   90.00
_cell.angle_beta   90.00
_cell.angle_gamma   90.00
#
_symmetry.space_group_name_H-M   'P 1'
#
loop_
_entity.id
_entity.type
_entity.pdbx_description
1 polymer ?
#
loop_
_entity_poly.entity_id
_entity_poly.type
_entity_poly.pdbx_seq_one_letter_code
_entity_poly.pdbx_strand_id
1 'polypeptide(L)'
;LEMDVNLDSLDKITFLSFLSSTFGVELDEEDLNKYSTVEKISNHIRENKTRINIETIDWKQILKETVHLNLPKSWITINLFKNWSRVVLNLYFRMKAEGTERIPKGPVIIAPNHQSFFDGLFVTMYIKNKIMKRTYFYAKKKHIKNKFINFIANTNNVIVMDINKDLKGSLQKMAAVLKKGNNIIIFPEGTRSQDGQLGDYKKTFAILSSELNVPVVPVAIGGAYKALPKGSIIPRPFKKICVKFLEPINPSGHSYNSLTDEVYNKVSDELEC
;
A
#
# COMPACT_ATOMS: atom_id res chain seq x y z
N LEU A 1 -6.20 2.92 23.10
CA LEU A 1 -6.50 3.76 21.92
C LEU A 1 -6.91 2.91 20.72
N GLU A 2 -6.27 1.78 20.42
CA GLU A 2 -6.68 0.89 19.32
C GLU A 2 -8.05 0.25 19.55
N MET A 3 -8.40 -0.09 20.81
CA MET A 3 -9.68 -0.70 21.14
C MET A 3 -10.81 0.32 21.33
N ASP A 4 -10.48 1.53 21.80
CA ASP A 4 -11.51 2.51 22.17
C ASP A 4 -11.81 3.53 21.07
N VAL A 5 -10.84 3.83 20.18
CA VAL A 5 -10.96 4.87 19.15
C VAL A 5 -10.73 4.31 17.74
N ASN A 6 -10.38 3.04 17.63
CA ASN A 6 -10.13 2.32 16.35
C ASN A 6 -9.17 3.06 15.38
N LEU A 7 -8.12 3.69 15.94
CA LEU A 7 -7.13 4.42 15.17
C LEU A 7 -6.33 3.46 14.29
N ASP A 8 -6.34 3.71 13.00
CA ASP A 8 -5.46 2.99 12.09
C ASP A 8 -4.01 3.53 12.19
N SER A 9 -3.10 2.87 11.45
CA SER A 9 -1.69 3.25 11.51
C SER A 9 -1.43 4.66 10.96
N LEU A 10 -2.25 5.15 10.03
CA LEU A 10 -2.15 6.51 9.49
C LEU A 10 -2.68 7.52 10.52
N ASP A 11 -3.77 7.17 11.20
CA ASP A 11 -4.35 7.98 12.27
C ASP A 11 -3.36 8.18 13.42
N LYS A 12 -2.59 7.15 13.77
CA LYS A 12 -1.54 7.23 14.81
C LYS A 12 -0.46 8.24 14.45
N ILE A 13 0.07 8.22 13.22
CA ILE A 13 1.07 9.21 12.79
C ILE A 13 0.47 10.60 12.75
N THR A 14 -0.73 10.70 12.21
CA THR A 14 -1.46 11.96 12.16
C THR A 14 -1.59 12.54 13.56
N PHE A 15 -1.94 11.71 14.53
CA PHE A 15 -2.07 12.08 15.93
C PHE A 15 -0.73 12.46 16.57
N LEU A 16 0.33 11.66 16.38
CA LEU A 16 1.67 11.97 16.87
C LEU A 16 2.22 13.28 16.28
N SER A 17 2.05 13.48 14.99
CA SER A 17 2.46 14.71 14.30
C SER A 17 1.66 15.91 14.81
N PHE A 18 0.36 15.75 15.06
CA PHE A 18 -0.48 16.77 15.68
C PHE A 18 0.01 17.13 17.10
N LEU A 19 0.34 16.13 17.92
CA LEU A 19 0.85 16.37 19.28
C LEU A 19 2.19 17.12 19.26
N SER A 20 3.11 16.72 18.39
CA SER A 20 4.40 17.35 18.24
C SER A 20 4.27 18.79 17.72
N SER A 21 3.51 19.00 16.65
CA SER A 21 3.32 20.33 16.06
C SER A 21 2.55 21.29 16.99
N THR A 22 1.50 20.79 17.63
CA THR A 22 0.59 21.61 18.45
C THR A 22 1.14 21.90 19.83
N PHE A 23 1.69 20.88 20.50
CA PHE A 23 2.09 20.98 21.91
C PHE A 23 3.61 20.92 22.12
N GLY A 24 4.39 20.64 21.07
CA GLY A 24 5.83 20.44 21.14
C GLY A 24 6.24 19.22 21.96
N VAL A 25 5.37 18.21 22.03
CA VAL A 25 5.61 16.94 22.73
C VAL A 25 5.98 15.91 21.70
N GLU A 26 7.21 15.39 21.75
CA GLU A 26 7.66 14.33 20.87
C GLU A 26 7.32 12.98 21.50
N LEU A 27 6.45 12.25 20.85
CA LEU A 27 6.07 10.87 21.16
C LEU A 27 6.29 10.00 19.94
N ASP A 28 6.68 8.76 20.14
CA ASP A 28 6.76 7.76 19.09
C ASP A 28 5.61 6.74 19.14
N GLU A 29 5.59 5.79 18.21
CA GLU A 29 4.54 4.77 18.16
C GLU A 29 4.60 3.80 19.37
N GLU A 30 5.76 3.61 19.99
CA GLU A 30 5.92 2.78 21.19
C GLU A 30 5.32 3.49 22.41
N ASP A 31 5.43 4.82 22.48
CA ASP A 31 4.82 5.64 23.52
C ASP A 31 3.29 5.59 23.49
N LEU A 32 2.65 5.46 22.33
CA LEU A 32 1.20 5.27 22.23
C LEU A 32 0.72 3.98 22.89
N ASN A 33 1.55 2.94 22.93
CA ASN A 33 1.23 1.72 23.66
C ASN A 33 1.34 1.92 25.18
N LYS A 34 2.31 2.74 25.63
CA LYS A 34 2.51 3.10 27.04
C LYS A 34 1.39 4.00 27.55
N TYR A 35 1.01 4.99 26.73
CA TYR A 35 -0.10 5.92 27.02
C TYR A 35 -1.40 5.44 26.35
N SER A 36 -1.88 4.27 26.75
CA SER A 36 -2.98 3.56 26.10
C SER A 36 -4.36 4.20 26.18
N THR A 37 -4.52 5.27 26.98
CA THR A 37 -5.79 6.01 27.13
C THR A 37 -5.62 7.49 26.81
N VAL A 38 -6.71 8.15 26.40
CA VAL A 38 -6.76 9.59 26.15
C VAL A 38 -6.36 10.38 27.41
N GLU A 39 -6.76 9.90 28.58
CA GLU A 39 -6.42 10.52 29.87
C GLU A 39 -4.90 10.52 30.12
N LYS A 40 -4.23 9.38 29.93
CA LYS A 40 -2.77 9.25 30.10
C LYS A 40 -2.00 10.17 29.14
N ILE A 41 -2.42 10.22 27.87
CA ILE A 41 -1.82 11.14 26.89
C ILE A 41 -2.06 12.58 27.27
N SER A 42 -3.29 12.95 27.69
CA SER A 42 -3.62 14.31 28.12
C SER A 42 -2.79 14.76 29.30
N ASN A 43 -2.56 13.89 30.29
CA ASN A 43 -1.71 14.18 31.43
C ASN A 43 -0.24 14.35 31.01
N HIS A 44 0.27 13.47 30.15
CA HIS A 44 1.63 13.59 29.61
C HIS A 44 1.83 14.90 28.84
N ILE A 45 0.86 15.30 28.00
CA ILE A 45 0.90 16.59 27.29
C ILE A 45 0.88 17.75 28.28
N ARG A 46 0.03 17.70 29.30
CA ARG A 46 -0.07 18.77 30.30
C ARG A 46 1.26 19.02 31.02
N GLU A 47 2.00 17.93 31.32
CA GLU A 47 3.27 17.99 32.04
C GLU A 47 4.45 18.37 31.12
N ASN A 48 4.42 18.00 29.85
CA ASN A 48 5.57 18.10 28.95
C ASN A 48 5.39 19.09 27.79
N LYS A 49 4.25 19.78 27.68
CA LYS A 49 4.04 20.78 26.62
C LYS A 49 5.06 21.90 26.67
N THR A 50 5.71 22.16 25.53
CA THR A 50 6.67 23.27 25.38
C THR A 50 6.09 24.45 24.63
N ARG A 51 5.01 24.26 23.89
CA ARG A 51 4.29 25.29 23.12
C ARG A 51 2.83 24.89 22.93
N ILE A 52 2.01 25.85 22.50
CA ILE A 52 0.67 25.59 21.95
C ILE A 52 0.62 26.29 20.61
N ASN A 53 0.62 25.50 19.52
CA ASN A 53 0.48 26.00 18.16
C ASN A 53 -0.39 25.01 17.37
N ILE A 54 -1.52 25.47 16.84
CA ILE A 54 -2.43 24.65 16.06
C ILE A 54 -2.00 24.74 14.60
N GLU A 55 -1.06 23.90 14.19
CA GLU A 55 -0.66 23.75 12.79
C GLU A 55 -1.25 22.47 12.20
N THR A 56 -1.69 22.54 10.96
CA THR A 56 -2.09 21.35 10.20
C THR A 56 -0.87 20.51 9.82
N ILE A 57 -1.04 19.18 9.79
CA ILE A 57 0.04 18.26 9.40
C ILE A 57 0.52 18.57 7.99
N ASP A 58 1.78 18.96 7.86
CA ASP A 58 2.41 19.17 6.56
C ASP A 58 3.00 17.85 6.02
N TRP A 59 2.16 17.06 5.35
CA TRP A 59 2.58 15.86 4.66
C TRP A 59 3.69 16.12 3.64
N LYS A 60 3.67 17.30 3.01
CA LYS A 60 4.68 17.71 2.04
C LYS A 60 6.06 17.79 2.68
N GLN A 61 6.15 18.32 3.90
CA GLN A 61 7.39 18.37 4.66
C GLN A 61 7.87 16.95 5.06
N ILE A 62 6.97 16.13 5.58
CA ILE A 62 7.29 14.74 5.97
C ILE A 62 7.83 13.93 4.79
N LEU A 63 7.21 14.07 3.61
CA LEU A 63 7.62 13.34 2.41
C LEU A 63 8.80 13.97 1.67
N LYS A 64 9.18 15.23 1.98
CA LYS A 64 10.40 15.86 1.44
C LYS A 64 11.68 15.28 2.02
N GLU A 65 11.65 14.83 3.27
CA GLU A 65 12.80 14.21 3.92
C GLU A 65 13.34 13.05 3.05
N THR A 66 14.61 13.13 2.66
CA THR A 66 15.22 12.12 1.82
C THR A 66 15.71 10.95 2.64
N VAL A 67 15.13 9.78 2.43
CA VAL A 67 15.67 8.53 2.98
C VAL A 67 16.62 7.92 1.96
N HIS A 68 17.83 7.61 2.40
CA HIS A 68 18.77 6.83 1.59
C HIS A 68 18.24 5.40 1.43
N LEU A 69 17.54 5.15 0.32
CA LEU A 69 17.00 3.85 -0.01
C LEU A 69 17.81 3.21 -1.14
N ASN A 70 18.51 2.12 -0.81
CA ASN A 70 19.06 1.22 -1.81
C ASN A 70 17.93 0.36 -2.35
N LEU A 71 17.46 0.69 -3.55
CA LEU A 71 16.39 -0.06 -4.19
C LEU A 71 16.88 -1.46 -4.58
N PRO A 72 16.09 -2.50 -4.34
CA PRO A 72 16.36 -3.84 -4.84
C PRO A 72 16.56 -3.81 -6.35
N LYS A 73 17.52 -4.58 -6.85
CA LYS A 73 17.77 -4.66 -8.29
C LYS A 73 16.75 -5.59 -8.94
N SER A 74 16.13 -5.12 -10.02
CA SER A 74 15.27 -5.97 -10.84
C SER A 74 16.12 -6.86 -11.73
N TRP A 75 16.19 -8.15 -11.43
CA TRP A 75 16.90 -9.14 -12.24
C TRP A 75 15.99 -9.70 -13.34
N ILE A 76 16.59 -10.44 -14.27
CA ILE A 76 15.85 -11.23 -15.29
C ILE A 76 14.84 -12.18 -14.61
N THR A 77 15.18 -12.66 -13.42
CA THR A 77 14.34 -13.56 -12.60
C THR A 77 12.93 -13.04 -12.37
N ILE A 78 12.72 -11.73 -12.23
CA ILE A 78 11.38 -11.16 -12.02
C ILE A 78 10.47 -11.42 -13.24
N ASN A 79 11.02 -11.29 -14.46
CA ASN A 79 10.25 -11.53 -15.67
C ASN A 79 10.07 -13.04 -15.94
N LEU A 80 11.08 -13.86 -15.63
CA LEU A 80 10.97 -15.31 -15.74
C LEU A 80 9.90 -15.84 -14.79
N PHE A 81 9.96 -15.45 -13.52
CA PHE A 81 8.97 -15.83 -12.51
C PHE A 81 7.55 -15.36 -12.88
N LYS A 82 7.42 -14.10 -13.32
CA LYS A 82 6.15 -13.54 -13.79
C LYS A 82 5.57 -14.33 -14.96
N ASN A 83 6.37 -14.60 -15.99
CA ASN A 83 5.90 -15.31 -17.19
C ASN A 83 5.56 -16.78 -16.87
N TRP A 84 6.37 -17.44 -16.05
CA TRP A 84 6.08 -18.78 -15.54
C TRP A 84 4.78 -18.79 -14.73
N SER A 85 4.63 -17.88 -13.78
CA SER A 85 3.39 -17.75 -12.99
C SER A 85 2.17 -17.53 -13.88
N ARG A 86 2.32 -16.70 -14.94
CA ARG A 86 1.24 -16.47 -15.89
C ARG A 86 0.78 -17.75 -16.57
N VAL A 87 1.71 -18.59 -17.02
CA VAL A 87 1.37 -19.89 -17.65
C VAL A 87 0.67 -20.78 -16.63
N VAL A 88 1.29 -21.01 -15.47
CA VAL A 88 0.77 -21.93 -14.44
C VAL A 88 -0.61 -21.46 -13.93
N LEU A 89 -0.75 -20.18 -13.61
CA LEU A 89 -2.00 -19.66 -13.04
C LEU A 89 -3.12 -19.58 -14.09
N ASN A 90 -2.81 -19.34 -15.37
CA ASN A 90 -3.84 -19.43 -16.43
C ASN A 90 -4.31 -20.86 -16.68
N LEU A 91 -3.44 -21.87 -16.52
CA LEU A 91 -3.83 -23.27 -16.60
C LEU A 91 -4.66 -23.70 -15.38
N TYR A 92 -4.34 -23.17 -14.21
CA TYR A 92 -4.99 -23.52 -12.95
C TYR A 92 -6.32 -22.78 -12.72
N PHE A 93 -6.39 -21.52 -13.13
CA PHE A 93 -7.56 -20.64 -13.01
C PHE A 93 -8.05 -20.17 -14.39
N ARG A 94 -9.32 -19.80 -14.47
CA ARG A 94 -9.87 -19.13 -15.66
C ARG A 94 -9.62 -17.62 -15.56
N MET A 95 -8.43 -17.21 -15.94
CA MET A 95 -8.02 -15.83 -15.76
C MET A 95 -8.33 -14.94 -16.97
N LYS A 96 -8.79 -13.71 -16.68
CA LYS A 96 -8.92 -12.63 -17.66
C LYS A 96 -8.24 -11.37 -17.10
N ALA A 97 -7.55 -10.63 -17.97
CA ALA A 97 -6.99 -9.33 -17.61
C ALA A 97 -7.19 -8.36 -18.76
N GLU A 98 -7.52 -7.11 -18.41
CA GLU A 98 -7.74 -6.04 -19.37
C GLU A 98 -7.23 -4.71 -18.83
N GLY A 99 -7.03 -3.71 -19.71
CA GLY A 99 -6.66 -2.36 -19.34
C GLY A 99 -5.19 -2.17 -18.99
N THR A 100 -4.31 -3.15 -19.19
CA THR A 100 -2.87 -3.01 -18.85
C THR A 100 -2.16 -1.93 -19.67
N GLU A 101 -2.70 -1.54 -20.81
CA GLU A 101 -2.23 -0.44 -21.65
C GLU A 101 -2.47 0.93 -21.03
N ARG A 102 -3.40 1.04 -20.08
CA ARG A 102 -3.75 2.28 -19.35
C ARG A 102 -2.68 2.69 -18.34
N ILE A 103 -1.75 1.78 -18.00
CA ILE A 103 -0.66 2.09 -17.06
C ILE A 103 0.27 3.15 -17.68
N PRO A 104 0.40 4.34 -17.06
CA PRO A 104 1.22 5.43 -17.60
C PRO A 104 2.71 5.08 -17.73
N LYS A 105 3.43 5.81 -18.58
CA LYS A 105 4.89 5.64 -18.71
C LYS A 105 5.68 6.22 -17.53
N GLY A 106 5.15 7.19 -16.81
CA GLY A 106 5.76 7.83 -15.64
C GLY A 106 5.66 6.99 -14.37
N PRO A 107 6.03 7.53 -13.22
CA PRO A 107 5.75 6.91 -11.93
C PRO A 107 4.24 6.84 -11.72
N VAL A 108 3.77 5.74 -11.12
CA VAL A 108 2.35 5.51 -10.88
C VAL A 108 2.15 4.68 -9.62
N ILE A 109 1.06 4.94 -8.91
CA ILE A 109 0.58 4.11 -7.83
C ILE A 109 -0.47 3.16 -8.42
N ILE A 110 -0.20 1.86 -8.38
CA ILE A 110 -1.16 0.82 -8.77
C ILE A 110 -1.89 0.40 -7.49
N ALA A 111 -3.20 0.58 -7.46
CA ALA A 111 -4.03 0.43 -6.26
C ALA A 111 -5.08 -0.69 -6.43
N PRO A 112 -4.71 -1.98 -6.27
CA PRO A 112 -5.65 -3.09 -6.32
C PRO A 112 -6.38 -3.30 -4.99
N ASN A 113 -7.61 -3.84 -5.04
CA ASN A 113 -8.26 -4.42 -3.87
C ASN A 113 -7.54 -5.72 -3.44
N HIS A 114 -7.80 -6.20 -2.22
CA HIS A 114 -7.04 -7.29 -1.62
C HIS A 114 -7.90 -8.44 -1.10
N GLN A 115 -8.12 -9.43 -1.93
CA GLN A 115 -8.97 -10.60 -1.63
C GLN A 115 -8.18 -11.87 -1.30
N SER A 116 -6.96 -12.03 -1.87
CA SER A 116 -6.22 -13.28 -1.84
C SER A 116 -4.72 -13.08 -1.62
N PHE A 117 -4.05 -14.15 -1.19
CA PHE A 117 -2.59 -14.17 -1.12
C PHE A 117 -1.93 -13.98 -2.51
N PHE A 118 -2.60 -14.40 -3.57
CA PHE A 118 -2.08 -14.33 -4.93
C PHE A 118 -2.37 -13.01 -5.66
N ASP A 119 -3.05 -12.05 -5.06
CA ASP A 119 -3.44 -10.80 -5.75
C ASP A 119 -2.24 -10.06 -6.36
N GLY A 120 -1.12 -10.01 -5.64
CA GLY A 120 0.12 -9.44 -6.16
C GLY A 120 0.61 -10.12 -7.43
N LEU A 121 0.50 -11.45 -7.53
CA LEU A 121 0.83 -12.21 -8.73
C LEU A 121 -0.21 -11.98 -9.83
N PHE A 122 -1.51 -11.99 -9.49
CA PHE A 122 -2.58 -11.76 -10.47
C PHE A 122 -2.44 -10.41 -11.16
N VAL A 123 -2.10 -9.36 -10.41
CA VAL A 123 -1.85 -8.03 -10.99
C VAL A 123 -0.60 -8.03 -11.86
N THR A 124 0.51 -8.57 -11.35
CA THR A 124 1.82 -8.38 -11.99
C THR A 124 2.06 -9.22 -13.21
N MET A 125 1.47 -10.40 -13.30
CA MET A 125 1.73 -11.30 -14.41
C MET A 125 1.22 -10.77 -15.77
N TYR A 126 0.34 -9.78 -15.77
CA TYR A 126 -0.14 -9.13 -17.00
C TYR A 126 0.57 -7.79 -17.29
N ILE A 127 1.26 -7.21 -16.33
CA ILE A 127 2.05 -5.98 -16.55
C ILE A 127 3.19 -6.26 -17.54
N LYS A 128 3.38 -5.37 -18.52
CA LYS A 128 4.47 -5.47 -19.51
C LYS A 128 5.84 -5.53 -18.81
N ASN A 129 6.75 -6.36 -19.33
CA ASN A 129 8.08 -6.56 -18.73
C ASN A 129 8.85 -5.27 -18.46
N LYS A 130 8.76 -4.29 -19.36
CA LYS A 130 9.42 -2.98 -19.20
C LYS A 130 8.87 -2.19 -18.01
N ILE A 131 7.57 -2.26 -17.77
CA ILE A 131 6.90 -1.61 -16.63
C ILE A 131 7.21 -2.39 -15.35
N MET A 132 7.15 -3.73 -15.41
CA MET A 132 7.41 -4.60 -14.26
C MET A 132 8.81 -4.37 -13.65
N LYS A 133 9.83 -4.15 -14.46
CA LYS A 133 11.21 -3.88 -14.01
C LYS A 133 11.33 -2.67 -13.08
N ARG A 134 10.41 -1.71 -13.17
CA ARG A 134 10.38 -0.49 -12.35
C ARG A 134 9.17 -0.46 -11.39
N THR A 135 8.48 -1.58 -11.20
CA THR A 135 7.34 -1.68 -10.29
C THR A 135 7.77 -2.39 -9.02
N TYR A 136 7.58 -1.74 -7.88
CA TYR A 136 8.01 -2.20 -6.57
C TYR A 136 6.83 -2.61 -5.71
N PHE A 137 7.07 -3.61 -4.87
CA PHE A 137 6.13 -4.12 -3.88
C PHE A 137 6.64 -3.86 -2.48
N TYR A 138 5.73 -3.93 -1.52
CA TYR A 138 6.07 -3.88 -0.11
C TYR A 138 5.72 -5.20 0.57
N ALA A 139 6.66 -5.69 1.36
CA ALA A 139 6.45 -6.87 2.20
C ALA A 139 6.71 -6.54 3.66
N LYS A 140 5.81 -6.99 4.55
CA LYS A 140 6.03 -6.87 6.00
C LYS A 140 7.22 -7.74 6.41
N LYS A 141 8.14 -7.20 7.20
CA LYS A 141 9.35 -7.90 7.69
C LYS A 141 9.05 -9.28 8.29
N LYS A 142 7.89 -9.45 8.94
CA LYS A 142 7.46 -10.74 9.51
C LYS A 142 7.33 -11.87 8.48
N HIS A 143 7.15 -11.57 7.20
CA HIS A 143 7.02 -12.56 6.12
C HIS A 143 8.36 -12.92 5.47
N ILE A 144 9.44 -12.18 5.81
CA ILE A 144 10.79 -12.40 5.26
C ILE A 144 11.70 -12.90 6.36
N LYS A 145 11.49 -14.18 6.77
CA LYS A 145 12.16 -14.76 7.93
C LYS A 145 13.49 -15.45 7.61
N ASN A 146 13.76 -15.83 6.37
CA ASN A 146 14.98 -16.56 6.01
C ASN A 146 15.81 -15.87 4.92
N LYS A 147 17.10 -16.23 4.82
CA LYS A 147 18.04 -15.63 3.87
C LYS A 147 17.63 -15.83 2.41
N PHE A 148 16.98 -16.96 2.08
CA PHE A 148 16.54 -17.26 0.73
C PHE A 148 15.38 -16.35 0.30
N ILE A 149 14.37 -16.17 1.18
CA ILE A 149 13.23 -15.27 0.90
C ILE A 149 13.75 -13.81 0.80
N ASN A 150 14.71 -13.42 1.64
CA ASN A 150 15.33 -12.10 1.56
C ASN A 150 16.09 -11.90 0.23
N PHE A 151 16.82 -12.91 -0.22
CA PHE A 151 17.47 -12.88 -1.54
C PHE A 151 16.47 -12.71 -2.67
N ILE A 152 15.37 -13.49 -2.66
CA ILE A 152 14.27 -13.35 -3.65
C ILE A 152 13.67 -11.94 -3.59
N ALA A 153 13.39 -11.41 -2.40
CA ALA A 153 12.86 -10.07 -2.24
C ALA A 153 13.78 -9.01 -2.87
N ASN A 154 15.07 -9.08 -2.59
CA ASN A 154 16.06 -8.13 -3.09
C ASN A 154 16.32 -8.22 -4.60
N THR A 155 15.99 -9.34 -5.23
CA THR A 155 16.15 -9.55 -6.69
C THR A 155 14.86 -9.38 -7.48
N ASN A 156 13.71 -9.17 -6.80
CA ASN A 156 12.40 -9.09 -7.42
C ASN A 156 11.61 -7.83 -7.03
N ASN A 157 12.28 -6.71 -6.82
CA ASN A 157 11.68 -5.40 -6.53
C ASN A 157 10.79 -5.38 -5.28
N VAL A 158 11.08 -6.20 -4.27
CA VAL A 158 10.35 -6.20 -3.01
C VAL A 158 11.10 -5.38 -1.97
N ILE A 159 10.47 -4.35 -1.44
CA ILE A 159 10.99 -3.54 -0.35
C ILE A 159 10.43 -4.07 0.96
N VAL A 160 11.34 -4.47 1.84
CA VAL A 160 10.96 -4.95 3.17
C VAL A 160 10.75 -3.77 4.09
N MET A 161 9.59 -3.71 4.72
CA MET A 161 9.24 -2.64 5.66
C MET A 161 8.56 -3.19 6.90
N ASP A 162 8.72 -2.50 8.00
CA ASP A 162 7.97 -2.76 9.23
C ASP A 162 6.99 -1.61 9.49
N ILE A 163 5.89 -1.63 8.72
CA ILE A 163 4.86 -0.57 8.76
C ILE A 163 4.31 -0.39 10.19
N ASN A 164 4.32 -1.43 10.99
CA ASN A 164 3.79 -1.37 12.35
C ASN A 164 4.76 -0.72 13.36
N LYS A 165 6.05 -0.61 13.01
CA LYS A 165 7.08 -0.03 13.87
C LYS A 165 7.59 1.34 13.39
N ASP A 166 7.54 1.58 12.07
CA ASP A 166 8.06 2.79 11.46
C ASP A 166 7.22 3.14 10.22
N LEU A 167 6.09 3.73 10.47
CA LEU A 167 5.18 4.11 9.38
C LEU A 167 5.67 5.39 8.68
N LYS A 168 6.21 6.39 9.41
CA LYS A 168 6.81 7.60 8.82
C LYS A 168 7.93 7.20 7.84
N GLY A 169 8.88 6.40 8.26
CA GLY A 169 9.96 5.91 7.40
C GLY A 169 9.46 5.02 6.26
N SER A 170 8.37 4.28 6.46
CA SER A 170 7.73 3.50 5.39
C SER A 170 7.14 4.40 4.31
N LEU A 171 6.42 5.45 4.68
CA LEU A 171 5.90 6.46 3.73
C LEU A 171 7.03 7.17 2.97
N GLN A 172 8.09 7.55 3.66
CA GLN A 172 9.27 8.17 3.06
C GLN A 172 9.97 7.24 2.06
N LYS A 173 10.04 5.93 2.36
CA LYS A 173 10.56 4.92 1.42
C LYS A 173 9.69 4.79 0.18
N MET A 174 8.35 4.79 0.33
CA MET A 174 7.42 4.79 -0.81
C MET A 174 7.59 6.05 -1.66
N ALA A 175 7.67 7.21 -1.03
CA ALA A 175 7.93 8.48 -1.71
C ALA A 175 9.26 8.46 -2.46
N ALA A 176 10.33 7.91 -1.87
CA ALA A 176 11.64 7.80 -2.52
C ALA A 176 11.61 6.93 -3.77
N VAL A 177 10.80 5.86 -3.80
CA VAL A 177 10.59 5.03 -4.99
C VAL A 177 9.92 5.82 -6.11
N LEU A 178 8.82 6.53 -5.79
CA LEU A 178 8.06 7.33 -6.75
C LEU A 178 8.91 8.50 -7.28
N LYS A 179 9.64 9.20 -6.43
CA LYS A 179 10.56 10.30 -6.81
C LYS A 179 11.67 9.84 -7.77
N LYS A 180 12.10 8.57 -7.69
CA LYS A 180 13.05 7.96 -8.64
C LYS A 180 12.41 7.52 -9.96
N GLY A 181 11.15 7.88 -10.23
CA GLY A 181 10.44 7.56 -11.47
C GLY A 181 9.94 6.11 -11.53
N ASN A 182 9.89 5.41 -10.40
CA ASN A 182 9.42 4.03 -10.33
C ASN A 182 7.96 3.96 -9.90
N ASN A 183 7.34 2.80 -10.12
CA ASN A 183 5.97 2.51 -9.75
C ASN A 183 5.92 1.77 -8.42
N ILE A 184 4.81 1.90 -7.71
CA ILE A 184 4.52 1.10 -6.51
C ILE A 184 3.16 0.43 -6.65
N ILE A 185 3.03 -0.76 -6.04
CA ILE A 185 1.74 -1.40 -5.82
C ILE A 185 1.41 -1.25 -4.34
N ILE A 186 0.27 -0.64 -4.06
CA ILE A 186 -0.28 -0.45 -2.71
C ILE A 186 -1.66 -1.07 -2.70
N PHE A 187 -1.93 -1.96 -1.74
CA PHE A 187 -3.28 -2.44 -1.46
C PHE A 187 -3.95 -1.47 -0.47
N PRO A 188 -4.93 -0.65 -0.90
CA PRO A 188 -5.47 0.42 -0.06
C PRO A 188 -6.14 -0.08 1.22
N GLU A 189 -6.72 -1.28 1.20
CA GLU A 189 -7.34 -1.92 2.36
C GLU A 189 -6.34 -2.24 3.49
N GLY A 190 -5.03 -2.36 3.18
CA GLY A 190 -3.96 -2.69 4.14
C GLY A 190 -3.99 -4.12 4.69
N THR A 191 -5.06 -4.86 4.48
CA THR A 191 -5.22 -6.28 4.84
C THR A 191 -6.10 -6.99 3.83
N ARG A 192 -6.01 -8.32 3.76
CA ARG A 192 -6.90 -9.12 2.91
C ARG A 192 -8.32 -9.14 3.48
N SER A 193 -9.31 -9.05 2.60
CA SER A 193 -10.72 -9.22 2.94
C SER A 193 -10.97 -10.52 3.71
N GLN A 194 -11.90 -10.50 4.67
CA GLN A 194 -12.29 -11.64 5.48
C GLN A 194 -13.44 -12.44 4.84
N ASP A 195 -14.31 -11.75 4.12
CA ASP A 195 -15.58 -12.25 3.58
C ASP A 195 -15.67 -12.15 2.04
N GLY A 196 -14.65 -11.57 1.40
CA GLY A 196 -14.62 -11.32 -0.04
C GLY A 196 -15.24 -9.99 -0.47
N GLN A 197 -15.76 -9.21 0.48
CA GLN A 197 -16.23 -7.86 0.20
C GLN A 197 -15.05 -6.88 0.12
N LEU A 198 -15.28 -5.74 -0.52
CA LEU A 198 -14.33 -4.64 -0.56
C LEU A 198 -14.28 -3.96 0.82
N GLY A 199 -13.10 -3.91 1.41
CA GLY A 199 -12.89 -3.22 2.69
C GLY A 199 -12.63 -1.73 2.50
N ASP A 200 -12.69 -0.97 3.61
CA ASP A 200 -12.41 0.46 3.60
C ASP A 200 -11.00 0.78 3.12
N TYR A 201 -10.89 1.82 2.30
CA TYR A 201 -9.60 2.27 1.77
C TYR A 201 -8.93 3.29 2.70
N LYS A 202 -7.66 3.03 2.98
CA LYS A 202 -6.80 3.95 3.73
C LYS A 202 -6.24 5.03 2.81
N LYS A 203 -6.11 6.24 3.34
CA LYS A 203 -5.67 7.44 2.61
C LYS A 203 -4.19 7.45 2.21
N THR A 204 -3.40 6.47 2.64
CA THR A 204 -1.95 6.40 2.41
C THR A 204 -1.56 6.63 0.96
N PHE A 205 -2.22 5.96 0.01
CA PHE A 205 -1.93 6.09 -1.41
C PHE A 205 -2.35 7.47 -1.95
N ALA A 206 -3.47 8.02 -1.45
CA ALA A 206 -3.98 9.33 -1.86
C ALA A 206 -3.05 10.46 -1.41
N ILE A 207 -2.51 10.39 -0.18
CA ILE A 207 -1.50 11.32 0.32
C ILE A 207 -0.24 11.27 -0.55
N LEU A 208 0.31 10.07 -0.82
CA LEU A 208 1.47 9.91 -1.69
C LEU A 208 1.21 10.44 -3.10
N SER A 209 0.04 10.15 -3.67
CA SER A 209 -0.38 10.61 -4.98
C SER A 209 -0.44 12.14 -5.06
N SER A 210 -1.15 12.77 -4.12
CA SER A 210 -1.37 14.22 -4.12
C SER A 210 -0.08 14.99 -3.85
N GLU A 211 0.71 14.59 -2.83
CA GLU A 211 1.92 15.30 -2.45
C GLU A 211 3.06 15.15 -3.47
N LEU A 212 3.08 14.07 -4.23
CA LEU A 212 4.11 13.80 -5.25
C LEU A 212 3.61 14.05 -6.67
N ASN A 213 2.35 14.44 -6.83
CA ASN A 213 1.68 14.62 -8.12
C ASN A 213 1.82 13.38 -9.02
N VAL A 214 1.54 12.20 -8.49
CA VAL A 214 1.68 10.91 -9.16
C VAL A 214 0.29 10.31 -9.37
N PRO A 215 -0.09 9.90 -10.60
CA PRO A 215 -1.41 9.33 -10.86
C PRO A 215 -1.60 7.98 -10.16
N VAL A 216 -2.86 7.66 -9.86
CA VAL A 216 -3.29 6.36 -9.32
C VAL A 216 -3.96 5.57 -10.42
N VAL A 217 -3.57 4.30 -10.61
CA VAL A 217 -4.28 3.33 -11.44
C VAL A 217 -5.06 2.40 -10.52
N PRO A 218 -6.38 2.56 -10.42
CA PRO A 218 -7.21 1.60 -9.70
C PRO A 218 -7.21 0.25 -10.40
N VAL A 219 -7.20 -0.85 -9.65
CA VAL A 219 -7.26 -2.20 -10.22
C VAL A 219 -8.31 -3.02 -9.50
N ALA A 220 -9.30 -3.51 -10.23
CA ALA A 220 -10.33 -4.38 -9.69
C ALA A 220 -9.93 -5.85 -9.90
N ILE A 221 -9.85 -6.61 -8.80
CA ILE A 221 -9.61 -8.05 -8.80
C ILE A 221 -10.90 -8.73 -8.34
N GLY A 222 -11.59 -9.39 -9.26
CA GLY A 222 -12.79 -10.18 -8.99
C GLY A 222 -12.49 -11.67 -8.92
N GLY A 223 -13.20 -12.39 -8.04
CA GLY A 223 -13.17 -13.85 -7.92
C GLY A 223 -11.99 -14.45 -7.16
N ALA A 224 -11.00 -13.66 -6.76
CA ALA A 224 -9.79 -14.15 -6.08
C ALA A 224 -10.10 -14.71 -4.67
N TYR A 225 -11.05 -14.14 -3.95
CA TYR A 225 -11.52 -14.70 -2.68
C TYR A 225 -12.09 -16.13 -2.83
N LYS A 226 -12.90 -16.35 -3.86
CA LYS A 226 -13.46 -17.69 -4.15
C LYS A 226 -12.39 -18.72 -4.50
N ALA A 227 -11.26 -18.26 -5.05
CA ALA A 227 -10.11 -19.10 -5.41
C ALA A 227 -9.24 -19.45 -4.21
N LEU A 228 -8.90 -18.48 -3.37
CA LEU A 228 -8.08 -18.66 -2.16
C LEU A 228 -8.45 -17.63 -1.10
N PRO A 229 -9.47 -17.90 -0.25
CA PRO A 229 -9.85 -17.02 0.83
C PRO A 229 -8.77 -16.91 1.90
N LYS A 230 -8.83 -15.85 2.71
CA LYS A 230 -7.93 -15.66 3.85
C LYS A 230 -8.07 -16.85 4.83
N GLY A 231 -6.93 -17.41 5.24
CA GLY A 231 -6.88 -18.60 6.10
C GLY A 231 -6.79 -19.93 5.35
N SER A 232 -7.14 -19.98 4.05
CA SER A 232 -6.93 -21.18 3.23
C SER A 232 -5.49 -21.25 2.72
N ILE A 233 -4.97 -22.49 2.60
CA ILE A 233 -3.63 -22.78 2.07
C ILE A 233 -3.73 -23.33 0.65
N ILE A 234 -4.78 -24.09 0.35
CA ILE A 234 -4.95 -24.78 -0.93
C ILE A 234 -5.88 -23.97 -1.83
N PRO A 235 -5.39 -23.47 -2.98
CA PRO A 235 -6.23 -22.76 -3.92
C PRO A 235 -7.21 -23.70 -4.62
N ARG A 236 -8.43 -23.24 -4.86
CA ARG A 236 -9.48 -24.00 -5.55
C ARG A 236 -9.33 -23.84 -7.06
N PRO A 237 -9.15 -24.92 -7.83
CA PRO A 237 -8.90 -24.84 -9.28
C PRO A 237 -10.12 -24.31 -10.05
N PHE A 238 -9.87 -23.91 -11.29
CA PHE A 238 -10.86 -23.49 -12.29
C PHE A 238 -11.77 -22.33 -11.89
N LYS A 239 -11.44 -21.60 -10.82
CA LYS A 239 -12.17 -20.38 -10.47
C LYS A 239 -11.89 -19.29 -11.51
N LYS A 240 -12.93 -18.53 -11.86
CA LYS A 240 -12.83 -17.37 -12.72
C LYS A 240 -12.23 -16.20 -11.92
N ILE A 241 -11.19 -15.59 -12.44
CA ILE A 241 -10.51 -14.45 -11.84
C ILE A 241 -10.36 -13.39 -12.91
N CYS A 242 -10.80 -12.17 -12.59
CA CYS A 242 -10.69 -11.02 -13.48
C CYS A 242 -9.79 -9.98 -12.85
N VAL A 243 -8.91 -9.40 -13.66
CA VAL A 243 -8.02 -8.29 -13.25
C VAL A 243 -8.25 -7.14 -14.24
N LYS A 244 -8.89 -6.07 -13.78
CA LYS A 244 -9.19 -4.91 -14.62
C LYS A 244 -8.36 -3.72 -14.16
N PHE A 245 -7.47 -3.23 -15.02
CA PHE A 245 -6.76 -1.97 -14.82
C PHE A 245 -7.65 -0.83 -15.34
N LEU A 246 -8.03 0.08 -14.45
CA LEU A 246 -8.95 1.14 -14.77
C LEU A 246 -8.21 2.40 -15.24
N GLU A 247 -8.95 3.42 -15.71
CA GLU A 247 -8.36 4.67 -16.14
C GLU A 247 -7.60 5.36 -14.99
N PRO A 248 -6.39 5.85 -15.24
CA PRO A 248 -5.61 6.58 -14.26
C PRO A 248 -6.35 7.80 -13.73
N ILE A 249 -6.28 8.03 -12.43
CA ILE A 249 -6.82 9.21 -11.78
C ILE A 249 -5.67 10.12 -11.42
N ASN A 250 -5.72 11.37 -11.90
CA ASN A 250 -4.76 12.41 -11.51
C ASN A 250 -5.18 13.00 -10.16
N PRO A 251 -4.23 13.28 -9.25
CA PRO A 251 -4.57 13.82 -7.94
C PRO A 251 -5.02 15.30 -7.98
N SER A 252 -4.74 16.02 -9.06
CA SER A 252 -5.06 17.45 -9.18
C SER A 252 -6.57 17.69 -9.07
N GLY A 253 -6.96 18.59 -8.18
CA GLY A 253 -8.36 18.93 -7.93
C GLY A 253 -9.05 18.02 -6.90
N HIS A 254 -8.38 17.01 -6.37
CA HIS A 254 -8.88 16.13 -5.33
C HIS A 254 -8.31 16.46 -3.96
N SER A 255 -9.15 16.38 -2.94
CA SER A 255 -8.69 16.18 -1.56
C SER A 255 -8.27 14.71 -1.37
N TYR A 256 -7.55 14.39 -0.30
CA TYR A 256 -7.19 13.00 0.01
C TYR A 256 -8.44 12.11 0.13
N ASN A 257 -9.52 12.65 0.72
CA ASN A 257 -10.78 11.92 0.87
C ASN A 257 -11.42 11.67 -0.50
N SER A 258 -11.63 12.72 -1.31
CA SER A 258 -12.28 12.58 -2.60
C SER A 258 -11.50 11.68 -3.57
N LEU A 259 -10.16 11.69 -3.52
CA LEU A 259 -9.34 10.77 -4.31
C LEU A 259 -9.50 9.33 -3.82
N THR A 260 -9.57 9.12 -2.51
CA THR A 260 -9.78 7.79 -1.91
C THR A 260 -11.14 7.24 -2.31
N ASP A 261 -12.18 8.07 -2.20
CA ASP A 261 -13.56 7.68 -2.53
C ASP A 261 -13.73 7.38 -4.02
N GLU A 262 -13.10 8.18 -4.90
CA GLU A 262 -13.16 7.92 -6.34
C GLU A 262 -12.47 6.61 -6.72
N VAL A 263 -11.29 6.33 -6.16
CA VAL A 263 -10.58 5.06 -6.40
C VAL A 263 -11.40 3.88 -5.89
N TYR A 264 -11.98 4.01 -4.68
CA TYR A 264 -12.86 3.00 -4.09
C TYR A 264 -14.07 2.70 -4.97
N ASN A 265 -14.80 3.73 -5.37
CA ASN A 265 -16.02 3.59 -6.18
C ASN A 265 -15.71 2.93 -7.53
N LYS A 266 -14.65 3.40 -8.24
CA LYS A 266 -14.24 2.78 -9.51
C LYS A 266 -13.88 1.30 -9.37
N VAL A 267 -13.23 0.92 -8.27
CA VAL A 267 -12.91 -0.51 -8.03
C VAL A 267 -14.17 -1.27 -7.68
N SER A 268 -15.04 -0.72 -6.83
CA SER A 268 -16.31 -1.33 -6.41
C SER A 268 -17.20 -1.66 -7.60
N ASP A 269 -17.34 -0.73 -8.55
CA ASP A 269 -18.17 -0.88 -9.74
C ASP A 269 -17.70 -1.98 -10.70
N GLU A 270 -16.41 -2.35 -10.61
CA GLU A 270 -15.75 -3.27 -11.54
C GLU A 270 -15.33 -4.62 -10.92
N LEU A 271 -15.78 -4.91 -9.68
CA LEU A 271 -15.43 -6.16 -8.98
C LEU A 271 -16.04 -7.42 -9.58
N GLU A 272 -17.12 -7.29 -10.33
CA GLU A 272 -17.74 -8.44 -10.95
C GLU A 272 -16.92 -8.98 -12.13
N CYS A 273 -16.92 -10.29 -12.22
CA CYS A 273 -16.20 -11.06 -13.23
C CYS A 273 -17.12 -11.51 -14.34
#